data_790eec5dcc0a5e26ea9e2578dc542a2c
#
_entry.id   790eec5dcc0a5e26ea9e2578dc542a2c
#
_cell.length_a   1.000
_cell.length_b   1.000
_cell.length_c   1.000
_cell.angle_alpha   90.00
_cell.angle_beta   90.00
_cell.angle_gamma   90.00
#
_symmetry.space_group_name_H-M   'P 1'
#
loop_
_entity.id
_entity.type
_entity.pdbx_description
1 polymer ?
#
loop_
_entity_poly.entity_id
_entity_poly.type
_entity_poly.pdbx_seq_one_letter_code
_entity_poly.pdbx_strand_id
1 'polypeptide(L)'
;MILVFQKELIKIEDKILIINTGGTICMVHQEKGNPYSPLRPANNWEEVSKDFPVLNSFPIDYCQLSPLIDSSNMSPEAWIKIAHIIYENYNKYRGFVILHGTDTMAYTASALSFVLRNLSKPVILTGSQKPLQSVRSDALQNLITSIEIAGHSLYDIPLVPEVAIFFRDSLIRGNRARKNDATNYFGFSSPNFQPLGEVGAEIKISRNISPLPKKPFFIEPCFDNNVLILELFPGIKPSFLKNLFTNMTELKGVVLKTYGNGNAPTSDEFIEVIEYLNSKGIIVVNISQCTTGMVKMGLYEASSRLIQAGVISGSDLTPEAAVTKLMYLLGKNISMEEIKQKMMMSLAGEQSISQCNYAFTNDKYSENFSYEITLPKKVSADDLVKIDIDIHNICLKDSYQTSAEFKLDVYNSSEDAQSKTYIIEKDLKNSNSIFTTISYTSKNYIFTDDKLIISIISKESFSFSNFDINIFYEKI
;
A
#
# COMPACT_ATOMS: atom_id res chain seq x y z
N MET A 1 -34.94 -35.85 23.91
CA MET A 1 -33.50 -36.20 23.89
C MET A 1 -32.76 -35.10 23.11
N ILE A 2 -32.32 -34.08 23.84
CA ILE A 2 -31.67 -32.89 23.28
C ILE A 2 -30.16 -33.19 23.30
N LEU A 3 -29.57 -33.42 22.13
CA LEU A 3 -28.12 -33.52 21.97
C LEU A 3 -27.52 -32.09 22.06
N VAL A 4 -27.00 -31.78 23.23
CA VAL A 4 -26.15 -30.60 23.44
C VAL A 4 -24.75 -30.96 22.89
N PHE A 5 -24.41 -30.47 21.70
CA PHE A 5 -23.03 -30.42 21.27
C PHE A 5 -22.30 -29.40 22.13
N GLN A 6 -21.57 -29.83 23.13
CA GLN A 6 -20.49 -29.03 23.74
C GLN A 6 -19.46 -28.75 22.64
N LYS A 7 -19.48 -27.57 22.05
CA LYS A 7 -18.30 -26.99 21.41
C LYS A 7 -17.28 -26.84 22.54
N GLU A 8 -16.25 -27.65 22.54
CA GLU A 8 -15.02 -27.33 23.28
C GLU A 8 -14.56 -25.95 22.82
N LEU A 9 -14.76 -24.96 23.68
CA LEU A 9 -14.13 -23.65 23.54
C LEU A 9 -12.62 -23.91 23.64
N ILE A 10 -11.92 -23.87 22.50
CA ILE A 10 -10.46 -23.83 22.48
C ILE A 10 -10.10 -22.61 23.31
N LYS A 11 -9.60 -22.82 24.51
CA LYS A 11 -9.04 -21.77 25.34
C LYS A 11 -7.82 -21.26 24.59
N ILE A 12 -7.93 -20.06 24.01
CA ILE A 12 -6.74 -19.31 23.56
C ILE A 12 -5.90 -19.14 24.82
N GLU A 13 -4.68 -19.68 24.81
CA GLU A 13 -3.76 -19.46 25.92
C GLU A 13 -3.53 -17.95 26.04
N ASP A 14 -3.52 -17.44 27.25
CA ASP A 14 -3.26 -16.01 27.54
C ASP A 14 -1.77 -15.68 27.33
N LYS A 15 -1.18 -16.19 26.25
CA LYS A 15 0.22 -16.05 25.90
C LYS A 15 0.42 -15.29 24.60
N ILE A 16 1.57 -14.68 24.47
CA ILE A 16 2.08 -14.01 23.28
C ILE A 16 3.24 -14.82 22.70
N LEU A 17 3.27 -15.00 21.38
CA LEU A 17 4.41 -15.63 20.71
C LEU A 17 5.41 -14.58 20.25
N ILE A 18 6.64 -14.67 20.76
CA ILE A 18 7.78 -13.91 20.24
C ILE A 18 8.45 -14.73 19.14
N ILE A 19 8.57 -14.12 17.96
CA ILE A 19 9.23 -14.70 16.77
C ILE A 19 10.52 -13.91 16.54
N ASN A 20 11.67 -14.52 16.85
CA ASN A 20 12.96 -13.90 16.60
C ASN A 20 13.43 -14.21 15.17
N THR A 21 13.55 -13.18 14.33
CA THR A 21 14.10 -13.30 12.99
C THR A 21 15.59 -12.94 12.92
N GLY A 22 16.12 -12.31 13.97
CA GLY A 22 17.46 -11.75 14.05
C GLY A 22 17.45 -10.25 14.40
N GLY A 23 18.53 -9.56 14.08
CA GLY A 23 18.68 -8.13 14.32
C GLY A 23 19.33 -7.79 15.68
N THR A 24 19.68 -6.52 15.80
CA THR A 24 20.48 -5.98 16.93
C THR A 24 19.85 -6.21 18.28
N ILE A 25 18.52 -6.21 18.38
CA ILE A 25 17.77 -6.36 19.63
C ILE A 25 18.11 -7.64 20.38
N CYS A 26 18.38 -8.74 19.66
CA CYS A 26 18.73 -10.05 20.22
C CYS A 26 20.23 -10.37 20.15
N MET A 27 21.08 -9.37 19.89
CA MET A 27 22.53 -9.58 19.94
C MET A 27 23.05 -9.47 21.37
N VAL A 28 24.02 -10.32 21.68
CA VAL A 28 24.73 -10.36 22.96
C VAL A 28 26.24 -10.24 22.72
N HIS A 29 26.95 -9.73 23.71
CA HIS A 29 28.42 -9.67 23.65
C HIS A 29 29.04 -11.07 23.65
N GLN A 30 30.06 -11.31 22.82
CA GLN A 30 30.75 -12.60 22.75
C GLN A 30 31.44 -12.94 24.07
N GLU A 31 32.06 -11.92 24.70
CA GLU A 31 32.71 -12.05 25.99
C GLU A 31 31.82 -11.49 27.11
N LYS A 32 31.43 -12.36 28.03
CA LYS A 32 30.59 -11.99 29.16
C LYS A 32 31.27 -10.90 30.02
N GLY A 33 30.56 -9.80 30.21
CA GLY A 33 31.06 -8.65 31.03
C GLY A 33 31.97 -7.69 30.29
N ASN A 34 32.28 -7.94 28.98
CA ASN A 34 33.05 -7.00 28.18
C ASN A 34 32.11 -6.27 27.17
N PRO A 35 31.68 -5.03 27.47
CA PRO A 35 30.77 -4.27 26.61
C PRO A 35 31.40 -3.81 25.28
N TYR A 36 32.69 -4.05 25.08
CA TYR A 36 33.43 -3.74 23.86
C TYR A 36 33.73 -4.97 23.01
N SER A 37 33.37 -6.17 23.48
CA SER A 37 33.55 -7.39 22.68
C SER A 37 32.60 -7.39 21.47
N PRO A 38 32.95 -8.07 20.37
CA PRO A 38 32.08 -8.23 19.23
C PRO A 38 30.70 -8.78 19.62
N LEU A 39 29.68 -8.41 18.86
CA LEU A 39 28.32 -8.89 19.05
C LEU A 39 28.11 -10.20 18.27
N ARG A 40 27.29 -11.09 18.82
CA ARG A 40 26.75 -12.27 18.15
C ARG A 40 25.25 -12.42 18.44
N PRO A 41 24.49 -13.12 17.62
CA PRO A 41 23.14 -13.50 17.95
C PRO A 41 23.08 -14.32 19.25
N ALA A 42 22.05 -14.11 20.06
CA ALA A 42 21.78 -14.96 21.21
C ALA A 42 21.33 -16.36 20.75
N ASN A 43 21.70 -17.41 21.50
CA ASN A 43 21.37 -18.78 21.15
C ASN A 43 19.91 -19.13 21.49
N ASN A 44 19.36 -18.52 22.52
CA ASN A 44 18.01 -18.79 23.03
C ASN A 44 17.46 -17.59 23.81
N TRP A 45 16.20 -17.67 24.24
CA TRP A 45 15.53 -16.64 25.02
C TRP A 45 16.17 -16.38 26.38
N GLU A 46 16.64 -17.41 27.06
CA GLU A 46 17.28 -17.30 28.36
C GLU A 46 18.51 -16.41 28.30
N GLU A 47 19.29 -16.52 27.22
CA GLU A 47 20.47 -15.66 27.02
C GLU A 47 20.08 -14.19 26.78
N VAL A 48 18.94 -13.95 26.16
CA VAL A 48 18.39 -12.58 25.96
C VAL A 48 17.87 -12.00 27.26
N SER A 49 17.11 -12.79 28.05
CA SER A 49 16.29 -12.31 29.16
C SER A 49 17.00 -12.35 30.53
N LYS A 50 18.11 -13.11 30.68
CA LYS A 50 18.77 -13.35 31.95
C LYS A 50 19.12 -12.11 32.75
N ASP A 51 19.50 -11.02 32.08
CA ASP A 51 19.90 -9.76 32.67
C ASP A 51 18.71 -8.81 32.91
N PHE A 52 17.48 -9.24 32.48
CA PHE A 52 16.25 -8.46 32.55
C PHE A 52 15.10 -9.28 33.16
N PRO A 53 15.10 -9.50 34.49
CA PRO A 53 14.10 -10.34 35.17
C PRO A 53 12.65 -9.94 34.90
N VAL A 54 12.38 -8.68 34.59
CA VAL A 54 11.06 -8.17 34.25
C VAL A 54 10.46 -8.91 33.04
N LEU A 55 11.26 -9.38 32.09
CA LEU A 55 10.78 -10.13 30.93
C LEU A 55 10.20 -11.50 31.30
N ASN A 56 10.55 -12.06 32.46
CA ASN A 56 10.01 -13.33 32.93
C ASN A 56 8.61 -13.19 33.57
N SER A 57 8.11 -11.96 33.79
CA SER A 57 6.76 -11.73 34.29
C SER A 57 5.70 -11.75 33.15
N PHE A 58 6.10 -11.71 31.92
CA PHE A 58 5.19 -11.74 30.78
C PHE A 58 4.84 -13.17 30.36
N PRO A 59 3.59 -13.46 30.03
CA PRO A 59 3.15 -14.76 29.55
C PRO A 59 3.55 -14.93 28.07
N ILE A 60 4.79 -15.28 27.82
CA ILE A 60 5.36 -15.39 26.49
C ILE A 60 5.89 -16.79 26.20
N ASP A 61 5.78 -17.20 24.94
CA ASP A 61 6.57 -18.27 24.36
C ASP A 61 7.49 -17.67 23.28
N TYR A 62 8.60 -18.35 23.01
CA TYR A 62 9.63 -17.85 22.10
C TYR A 62 9.97 -18.91 21.05
N CYS A 63 10.07 -18.47 19.82
CA CYS A 63 10.65 -19.24 18.72
C CYS A 63 11.61 -18.37 17.91
N GLN A 64 12.53 -18.99 17.19
CA GLN A 64 13.44 -18.25 16.31
C GLN A 64 13.58 -18.91 14.96
N LEU A 65 13.83 -18.10 13.94
CA LEU A 65 14.17 -18.61 12.61
C LEU A 65 15.53 -19.33 12.64
N SER A 66 15.66 -20.35 11.84
CA SER A 66 16.92 -21.04 11.64
C SER A 66 17.26 -21.09 10.14
N PRO A 67 18.37 -20.49 9.73
CA PRO A 67 19.24 -19.59 10.50
C PRO A 67 18.55 -18.26 10.85
N LEU A 68 19.08 -17.55 11.86
CA LEU A 68 18.75 -16.14 12.08
C LEU A 68 19.23 -15.29 10.90
N ILE A 69 18.48 -14.26 10.56
CA ILE A 69 18.66 -13.43 9.36
C ILE A 69 19.11 -12.02 9.76
N ASP A 70 20.24 -11.57 9.25
CA ASP A 70 20.49 -10.13 9.21
C ASP A 70 19.45 -9.47 8.30
N SER A 71 18.84 -8.37 8.74
CA SER A 71 17.77 -7.73 7.97
C SER A 71 18.19 -7.29 6.56
N SER A 72 19.47 -7.04 6.33
CA SER A 72 20.01 -6.78 4.98
C SER A 72 19.89 -7.96 4.02
N ASN A 73 19.75 -9.19 4.56
CA ASN A 73 19.55 -10.43 3.80
C ASN A 73 18.09 -10.92 3.83
N MET A 74 17.15 -10.08 4.27
CA MET A 74 15.74 -10.43 4.27
C MET A 74 15.22 -10.64 2.84
N SER A 75 14.39 -11.66 2.67
CA SER A 75 13.86 -12.06 1.36
C SER A 75 12.38 -12.44 1.41
N PRO A 76 11.69 -12.54 0.26
CA PRO A 76 10.32 -13.03 0.20
C PRO A 76 10.12 -14.41 0.84
N GLU A 77 11.09 -15.33 0.71
CA GLU A 77 11.05 -16.65 1.32
C GLU A 77 11.05 -16.57 2.86
N ALA A 78 11.76 -15.59 3.42
CA ALA A 78 11.75 -15.34 4.87
C ALA A 78 10.40 -14.76 5.32
N TRP A 79 9.79 -13.86 4.56
CA TRP A 79 8.43 -13.36 4.84
C TRP A 79 7.40 -14.49 4.84
N ILE A 80 7.50 -15.40 3.87
CA ILE A 80 6.64 -16.59 3.78
C ILE A 80 6.81 -17.48 5.02
N LYS A 81 8.04 -17.73 5.46
CA LYS A 81 8.31 -18.51 6.68
C LYS A 81 7.67 -17.86 7.92
N ILE A 82 7.84 -16.56 8.09
CA ILE A 82 7.23 -15.81 9.21
C ILE A 82 5.70 -15.93 9.15
N ALA A 83 5.10 -15.78 7.96
CA ALA A 83 3.66 -15.90 7.80
C ALA A 83 3.14 -17.29 8.15
N HIS A 84 3.87 -18.36 7.79
CA HIS A 84 3.53 -19.73 8.17
C HIS A 84 3.63 -19.97 9.68
N ILE A 85 4.68 -19.45 10.35
CA ILE A 85 4.78 -19.56 11.81
C ILE A 85 3.57 -18.90 12.48
N ILE A 86 3.15 -17.72 12.02
CA ILE A 86 1.97 -17.03 12.54
C ILE A 86 0.71 -17.88 12.27
N TYR A 87 0.55 -18.41 11.05
CA TYR A 87 -0.62 -19.20 10.65
C TYR A 87 -0.79 -20.47 11.50
N GLU A 88 0.26 -21.25 11.67
CA GLU A 88 0.27 -22.50 12.44
C GLU A 88 0.01 -22.29 13.94
N ASN A 89 0.30 -21.08 14.43
CA ASN A 89 0.16 -20.71 15.83
C ASN A 89 -1.00 -19.74 16.09
N TYR A 90 -1.75 -19.35 15.04
CA TYR A 90 -2.75 -18.28 15.15
C TYR A 90 -3.81 -18.52 16.22
N ASN A 91 -4.27 -19.76 16.35
CA ASN A 91 -5.31 -20.13 17.32
C ASN A 91 -4.78 -20.38 18.75
N LYS A 92 -3.45 -20.45 18.94
CA LYS A 92 -2.84 -20.76 20.22
C LYS A 92 -2.49 -19.49 21.01
N TYR A 93 -2.14 -18.41 20.35
CA TYR A 93 -1.64 -17.19 20.96
C TYR A 93 -2.59 -16.02 20.80
N ARG A 94 -2.55 -15.09 21.75
CA ARG A 94 -3.35 -13.86 21.76
C ARG A 94 -2.85 -12.85 20.73
N GLY A 95 -1.53 -12.76 20.55
CA GLY A 95 -0.86 -11.88 19.61
C GLY A 95 0.57 -12.34 19.35
N PHE A 96 1.23 -11.63 18.44
CA PHE A 96 2.55 -11.97 17.95
C PHE A 96 3.49 -10.77 18.04
N VAL A 97 4.72 -10.97 18.49
CA VAL A 97 5.81 -9.99 18.45
C VAL A 97 6.93 -10.55 17.58
N ILE A 98 7.36 -9.78 16.58
CA ILE A 98 8.44 -10.17 15.68
C ILE A 98 9.64 -9.29 15.98
N LEU A 99 10.73 -9.92 16.46
CA LEU A 99 12.02 -9.26 16.66
C LEU A 99 12.78 -9.25 15.34
N HIS A 100 13.14 -8.05 14.87
CA HIS A 100 13.64 -7.84 13.52
C HIS A 100 14.77 -6.80 13.48
N GLY A 101 15.70 -6.92 12.55
CA GLY A 101 16.67 -5.87 12.28
C GLY A 101 16.01 -4.65 11.63
N THR A 102 16.46 -3.45 11.95
CA THR A 102 15.75 -2.21 11.59
C THR A 102 15.79 -1.85 10.10
N ASP A 103 16.80 -2.32 9.33
CA ASP A 103 17.05 -1.84 7.97
C ASP A 103 15.92 -2.18 7.00
N THR A 104 15.35 -3.37 7.10
CA THR A 104 14.27 -3.82 6.21
C THR A 104 12.95 -4.14 6.94
N MET A 105 12.81 -3.70 8.19
CA MET A 105 11.60 -3.97 9.00
C MET A 105 10.34 -3.43 8.31
N ALA A 106 10.39 -2.24 7.68
CA ALA A 106 9.26 -1.65 6.98
C ALA A 106 8.84 -2.47 5.74
N TYR A 107 9.79 -3.11 5.04
CA TYR A 107 9.49 -4.06 3.95
C TYR A 107 8.80 -5.31 4.48
N THR A 108 9.34 -5.92 5.53
CA THR A 108 8.74 -7.11 6.16
C THR A 108 7.34 -6.82 6.69
N ALA A 109 7.15 -5.68 7.37
CA ALA A 109 5.85 -5.27 7.87
C ALA A 109 4.84 -5.03 6.74
N SER A 110 5.27 -4.40 5.64
CA SER A 110 4.44 -4.20 4.45
C SER A 110 4.06 -5.54 3.80
N ALA A 111 5.03 -6.44 3.60
CA ALA A 111 4.79 -7.76 3.00
C ALA A 111 3.79 -8.58 3.84
N LEU A 112 3.99 -8.64 5.16
CA LEU A 112 3.09 -9.34 6.07
C LEU A 112 1.68 -8.74 6.09
N SER A 113 1.54 -7.40 5.94
CA SER A 113 0.25 -6.73 5.83
C SER A 113 -0.57 -7.22 4.63
N PHE A 114 0.08 -7.61 3.53
CA PHE A 114 -0.60 -8.15 2.34
C PHE A 114 -0.87 -9.65 2.44
N VAL A 115 0.04 -10.40 3.03
CA VAL A 115 -0.04 -11.87 3.12
C VAL A 115 -1.01 -12.35 4.20
N LEU A 116 -1.05 -11.68 5.37
CA LEU A 116 -1.90 -12.05 6.50
C LEU A 116 -3.30 -11.46 6.30
N ARG A 117 -4.20 -12.26 5.74
CA ARG A 117 -5.55 -11.82 5.38
C ARG A 117 -6.57 -12.04 6.51
N ASN A 118 -7.46 -11.05 6.69
CA ASN A 118 -8.47 -11.07 7.74
C ASN A 118 -7.88 -11.23 9.15
N LEU A 119 -6.81 -10.49 9.42
CA LEU A 119 -6.12 -10.50 10.70
C LEU A 119 -7.05 -9.96 11.80
N SER A 120 -7.23 -10.70 12.87
CA SER A 120 -8.05 -10.34 14.04
C SER A 120 -7.23 -10.28 15.35
N LYS A 121 -5.90 -10.34 15.22
CA LYS A 121 -4.94 -10.30 16.34
C LYS A 121 -3.79 -9.37 16.01
N PRO A 122 -3.13 -8.76 17.00
CA PRO A 122 -1.97 -7.93 16.78
C PRO A 122 -0.78 -8.75 16.26
N VAL A 123 -0.07 -8.21 15.26
CA VAL A 123 1.24 -8.68 14.82
C VAL A 123 2.19 -7.48 14.85
N ILE A 124 3.00 -7.40 15.91
CA ILE A 124 3.81 -6.23 16.20
C ILE A 124 5.28 -6.53 15.88
N LEU A 125 5.84 -5.83 14.88
CA LEU A 125 7.27 -5.86 14.61
C LEU A 125 7.97 -4.84 15.48
N THR A 126 9.12 -5.22 16.00
CA THR A 126 10.00 -4.30 16.75
C THR A 126 11.46 -4.70 16.58
N GLY A 127 12.33 -3.80 16.98
CA GLY A 127 13.77 -3.94 16.96
C GLY A 127 14.42 -2.90 17.85
N SER A 128 15.70 -2.68 17.70
CA SER A 128 16.41 -1.61 18.41
C SER A 128 17.59 -1.09 17.62
N GLN A 129 17.99 0.14 17.92
CA GLN A 129 19.23 0.71 17.41
C GLN A 129 20.46 0.17 18.18
N LYS A 130 20.27 -0.24 19.45
CA LYS A 130 21.32 -0.84 20.26
C LYS A 130 20.90 -2.19 20.83
N PRO A 131 21.86 -3.12 21.03
CA PRO A 131 21.57 -4.38 21.71
C PRO A 131 20.95 -4.17 23.09
N LEU A 132 20.15 -5.12 23.52
CA LEU A 132 19.44 -5.06 24.81
C LEU A 132 20.39 -4.81 25.98
N GLN A 133 21.58 -5.42 25.97
CA GLN A 133 22.58 -5.32 27.03
C GLN A 133 23.43 -4.03 27.00
N SER A 134 23.26 -3.19 25.99
CA SER A 134 24.03 -1.95 25.86
C SER A 134 23.52 -0.88 26.81
N VAL A 135 24.45 -0.07 27.32
CA VAL A 135 24.11 1.14 28.10
C VAL A 135 23.30 2.08 27.19
N ARG A 136 22.19 2.60 27.70
CA ARG A 136 21.25 3.47 26.95
C ARG A 136 20.64 2.76 25.74
N SER A 137 20.31 1.48 25.87
CA SER A 137 19.56 0.76 24.84
C SER A 137 18.10 1.19 24.82
N ASP A 138 17.52 1.25 23.61
CA ASP A 138 16.10 1.39 23.34
C ASP A 138 15.35 0.05 23.32
N ALA A 139 16.09 -1.07 23.36
CA ALA A 139 15.56 -2.41 23.11
C ALA A 139 14.55 -2.87 24.17
N LEU A 140 14.82 -2.64 25.47
CA LEU A 140 13.95 -3.13 26.55
C LEU A 140 12.56 -2.48 26.48
N GLN A 141 12.51 -1.16 26.28
CA GLN A 141 11.25 -0.44 26.17
C GLN A 141 10.48 -0.86 24.91
N ASN A 142 11.18 -0.97 23.78
CA ASN A 142 10.56 -1.42 22.53
C ASN A 142 9.97 -2.82 22.67
N LEU A 143 10.68 -3.74 23.33
CA LEU A 143 10.24 -5.11 23.54
C LEU A 143 9.04 -5.19 24.48
N ILE A 144 9.12 -4.59 25.66
CA ILE A 144 8.04 -4.62 26.67
C ILE A 144 6.76 -4.04 26.09
N THR A 145 6.82 -2.85 25.51
CA THR A 145 5.64 -2.21 24.92
C THR A 145 5.04 -3.03 23.78
N SER A 146 5.88 -3.67 22.95
CA SER A 146 5.38 -4.56 21.89
C SER A 146 4.66 -5.78 22.45
N ILE A 147 5.14 -6.35 23.56
CA ILE A 147 4.48 -7.46 24.25
C ILE A 147 3.12 -7.00 24.82
N GLU A 148 3.07 -5.84 25.47
CA GLU A 148 1.83 -5.29 26.04
C GLU A 148 0.79 -5.02 24.96
N ILE A 149 1.17 -4.41 23.83
CA ILE A 149 0.26 -4.17 22.69
C ILE A 149 -0.21 -5.51 22.09
N ALA A 150 0.67 -6.49 21.93
CA ALA A 150 0.31 -7.82 21.44
C ALA A 150 -0.61 -8.57 22.41
N GLY A 151 -0.44 -8.37 23.73
CA GLY A 151 -1.28 -8.92 24.79
C GLY A 151 -2.62 -8.20 24.95
N HIS A 152 -2.74 -6.97 24.44
CA HIS A 152 -3.89 -6.06 24.46
C HIS A 152 -4.74 -6.16 25.77
N SER A 153 -5.80 -6.96 25.83
CA SER A 153 -6.71 -7.06 26.97
C SER A 153 -6.08 -7.60 28.27
N LEU A 154 -4.88 -8.22 28.23
CA LEU A 154 -4.14 -8.58 29.45
C LEU A 154 -3.60 -7.34 30.16
N TYR A 155 -3.45 -6.24 29.44
CA TYR A 155 -2.85 -4.98 29.90
C TYR A 155 -3.79 -3.79 29.75
N ASP A 156 -5.10 -4.07 29.57
CA ASP A 156 -6.15 -3.04 29.38
C ASP A 156 -5.91 -2.12 28.17
N ILE A 157 -5.31 -2.66 27.11
CA ILE A 157 -5.03 -1.96 25.87
C ILE A 157 -6.05 -2.35 24.80
N PRO A 158 -6.59 -1.41 24.01
CA PRO A 158 -7.46 -1.73 22.89
C PRO A 158 -6.79 -2.65 21.86
N LEU A 159 -7.56 -3.58 21.28
CA LEU A 159 -7.09 -4.50 20.28
C LEU A 159 -6.70 -3.77 18.98
N VAL A 160 -5.50 -4.06 18.46
CA VAL A 160 -5.00 -3.58 17.15
C VAL A 160 -4.89 -4.77 16.19
N PRO A 161 -5.93 -5.10 15.40
CA PRO A 161 -5.95 -6.29 14.55
C PRO A 161 -5.20 -6.03 13.23
N GLU A 162 -3.96 -5.61 13.32
CA GLU A 162 -3.13 -5.22 12.19
C GLU A 162 -1.68 -5.69 12.36
N VAL A 163 -0.96 -5.69 11.23
CA VAL A 163 0.49 -5.71 11.25
C VAL A 163 0.96 -4.28 11.52
N ALA A 164 1.72 -4.08 12.59
CA ALA A 164 2.23 -2.77 12.97
C ALA A 164 3.71 -2.83 13.37
N ILE A 165 4.40 -1.71 13.26
CA ILE A 165 5.74 -1.51 13.83
C ILE A 165 5.58 -0.67 15.09
N PHE A 166 6.08 -1.19 16.22
CA PHE A 166 6.31 -0.37 17.40
C PHE A 166 7.79 -0.01 17.52
N PHE A 167 8.07 1.27 17.58
CA PHE A 167 9.43 1.74 17.76
C PHE A 167 9.44 3.02 18.60
N ARG A 168 10.19 3.00 19.69
CA ARG A 168 10.33 4.07 20.67
C ARG A 168 9.01 4.46 21.34
N ASP A 169 8.23 5.37 20.75
CA ASP A 169 7.00 5.95 21.30
C ASP A 169 5.81 5.89 20.33
N SER A 170 6.00 5.27 19.17
CA SER A 170 4.98 5.28 18.13
C SER A 170 4.65 3.87 17.65
N LEU A 171 3.35 3.57 17.59
CA LEU A 171 2.80 2.39 16.94
C LEU A 171 2.36 2.79 15.52
N ILE A 172 3.04 2.27 14.52
CA ILE A 172 2.87 2.65 13.11
C ILE A 172 2.27 1.48 12.34
N ARG A 173 1.26 1.74 11.48
CA ARG A 173 0.75 0.71 10.56
C ARG A 173 1.89 0.16 9.69
N GLY A 174 2.03 -1.15 9.61
CA GLY A 174 3.19 -1.80 9.01
C GLY A 174 3.49 -1.38 7.57
N ASN A 175 2.45 -1.25 6.74
CA ASN A 175 2.56 -0.85 5.34
C ASN A 175 2.50 0.68 5.11
N ARG A 176 2.57 1.47 6.20
CA ARG A 176 2.72 2.92 6.19
C ARG A 176 4.05 3.37 6.76
N ALA A 177 4.81 2.42 7.28
CA ALA A 177 6.06 2.69 7.95
C ALA A 177 7.20 2.92 6.98
N ARG A 178 8.12 3.82 7.37
CA ARG A 178 9.37 4.08 6.68
C ARG A 178 10.51 4.26 7.68
N LYS A 179 11.69 3.69 7.41
CA LYS A 179 12.91 3.99 8.16
C LYS A 179 13.51 5.30 7.68
N ASN A 180 13.51 6.33 8.51
CA ASN A 180 13.97 7.66 8.14
C ASN A 180 15.34 8.01 8.69
N ASP A 181 15.79 7.33 9.75
CA ASP A 181 17.06 7.64 10.39
C ASP A 181 17.83 6.36 10.68
N ALA A 182 19.12 6.38 10.36
CA ALA A 182 20.02 5.24 10.55
C ALA A 182 20.64 5.19 11.93
N THR A 183 20.61 6.28 12.69
CA THR A 183 21.38 6.45 13.95
C THR A 183 20.53 6.87 15.15
N ASN A 184 19.43 7.58 14.91
CA ASN A 184 18.58 8.11 15.95
C ASN A 184 17.59 7.04 16.44
N TYR A 185 17.16 7.15 17.70
CA TYR A 185 16.06 6.33 18.24
C TYR A 185 14.71 6.61 17.59
N PHE A 186 14.50 7.77 16.95
CA PHE A 186 13.37 8.06 16.08
C PHE A 186 13.57 7.47 14.67
N GLY A 187 13.89 6.18 14.63
CA GLY A 187 14.26 5.52 13.37
C GLY A 187 13.15 5.38 12.35
N PHE A 188 11.88 5.36 12.78
CA PHE A 188 10.72 5.12 11.91
C PHE A 188 9.70 6.24 11.99
N SER A 189 8.98 6.45 10.87
CA SER A 189 7.81 7.32 10.81
C SER A 189 6.74 6.75 9.88
N SER A 190 5.55 7.34 9.96
CA SER A 190 4.44 7.15 9.03
C SER A 190 4.17 8.46 8.29
N PRO A 191 4.75 8.68 7.11
CA PRO A 191 4.77 10.00 6.47
C PRO A 191 3.40 10.57 6.11
N ASN A 192 2.50 9.70 5.63
CA ASN A 192 1.21 10.10 5.06
C ASN A 192 0.00 9.55 5.83
N PHE A 193 0.22 8.94 6.98
CA PHE A 193 -0.85 8.40 7.81
C PHE A 193 -0.49 8.57 9.30
N GLN A 194 -1.45 8.94 10.11
CA GLN A 194 -1.21 9.11 11.54
C GLN A 194 -0.87 7.77 12.20
N PRO A 195 0.03 7.75 13.21
CA PRO A 195 0.30 6.56 13.98
C PRO A 195 -0.97 5.92 14.56
N LEU A 196 -0.98 4.59 14.66
CA LEU A 196 -2.06 3.82 15.28
C LEU A 196 -2.08 3.99 16.79
N GLY A 197 -1.01 4.46 17.38
CA GLY A 197 -0.91 4.75 18.80
C GLY A 197 0.33 5.51 19.16
N GLU A 198 0.27 6.15 20.30
CA GLU A 198 1.36 6.89 20.95
C GLU A 198 1.60 6.34 22.35
N VAL A 199 2.86 6.22 22.73
CA VAL A 199 3.28 5.62 23.99
C VAL A 199 4.09 6.63 24.81
N GLY A 200 3.52 7.00 25.94
CA GLY A 200 4.17 7.79 26.98
C GLY A 200 4.20 6.99 28.27
N ALA A 201 3.71 7.58 29.36
CA ALA A 201 3.42 6.84 30.61
C ALA A 201 2.26 5.85 30.42
N GLU A 202 1.38 6.12 29.48
CA GLU A 202 0.25 5.30 29.06
C GLU A 202 0.35 4.98 27.56
N ILE A 203 -0.21 3.83 27.16
CA ILE A 203 -0.35 3.44 25.75
C ILE A 203 -1.72 3.92 25.25
N LYS A 204 -1.71 4.83 24.28
CA LYS A 204 -2.93 5.39 23.70
C LYS A 204 -3.09 4.91 22.27
N ILE A 205 -4.12 4.11 22.01
CA ILE A 205 -4.45 3.63 20.67
C ILE A 205 -5.43 4.59 20.02
N SER A 206 -5.16 4.96 18.75
CA SER A 206 -6.00 5.85 17.96
C SER A 206 -7.25 5.13 17.45
N ARG A 207 -8.21 5.91 16.93
CA ARG A 207 -9.42 5.35 16.29
C ARG A 207 -9.18 4.89 14.84
N ASN A 208 -8.00 5.14 14.29
CA ASN A 208 -7.66 4.82 12.89
C ASN A 208 -7.21 3.37 12.68
N ILE A 209 -7.48 2.48 13.65
CA ILE A 209 -7.23 1.04 13.53
C ILE A 209 -8.23 0.38 12.57
N SER A 210 -7.80 -0.67 11.91
CA SER A 210 -8.68 -1.47 11.04
C SER A 210 -9.81 -2.12 11.84
N PRO A 211 -11.03 -2.20 11.29
CA PRO A 211 -12.12 -2.91 11.93
C PRO A 211 -11.86 -4.42 11.96
N LEU A 212 -12.45 -5.10 12.93
CA LEU A 212 -12.40 -6.56 13.01
C LEU A 212 -12.96 -7.20 11.73
N PRO A 213 -12.24 -8.16 11.14
CA PRO A 213 -12.70 -8.85 9.93
C PRO A 213 -13.91 -9.73 10.21
N LYS A 214 -14.82 -9.82 9.23
CA LYS A 214 -15.99 -10.73 9.28
C LYS A 214 -15.69 -12.15 8.80
N LYS A 215 -14.54 -12.36 8.15
CA LYS A 215 -14.12 -13.64 7.58
C LYS A 215 -12.98 -14.25 8.39
N PRO A 216 -12.82 -15.59 8.37
CA PRO A 216 -11.71 -16.26 9.04
C PRO A 216 -10.34 -15.76 8.54
N PHE A 217 -9.34 -15.83 9.41
CA PHE A 217 -7.94 -15.59 9.08
C PHE A 217 -7.42 -16.65 8.11
N PHE A 218 -6.63 -16.22 7.13
CA PHE A 218 -5.88 -17.10 6.23
C PHE A 218 -4.62 -16.38 5.73
N ILE A 219 -3.71 -17.10 5.09
CA ILE A 219 -2.51 -16.52 4.47
C ILE A 219 -2.53 -16.71 2.96
N GLU A 220 -1.96 -15.73 2.23
CA GLU A 220 -1.72 -15.80 0.78
C GLU A 220 -0.23 -15.55 0.51
N PRO A 221 0.66 -16.52 0.78
CA PRO A 221 2.10 -16.32 0.71
C PRO A 221 2.62 -16.45 -0.71
N CYS A 222 2.40 -15.43 -1.53
CA CYS A 222 2.83 -15.39 -2.93
C CYS A 222 3.58 -14.09 -3.21
N PHE A 223 4.77 -14.20 -3.78
CA PHE A 223 5.57 -13.06 -4.23
C PHE A 223 6.29 -13.40 -5.54
N ASP A 224 6.40 -12.42 -6.42
CA ASP A 224 7.30 -12.44 -7.56
C ASP A 224 8.26 -11.26 -7.41
N ASN A 225 9.54 -11.54 -7.27
CA ASN A 225 10.57 -10.54 -6.98
C ASN A 225 11.20 -9.92 -8.24
N ASN A 226 10.65 -10.18 -9.44
CA ASN A 226 11.07 -9.56 -10.69
C ASN A 226 10.59 -8.10 -10.79
N VAL A 227 10.94 -7.29 -9.80
CA VAL A 227 10.55 -5.88 -9.63
C VAL A 227 11.78 -5.02 -9.41
N LEU A 228 11.80 -3.84 -10.03
CA LEU A 228 12.84 -2.84 -9.89
C LEU A 228 12.26 -1.55 -9.30
N ILE A 229 13.01 -0.89 -8.40
CA ILE A 229 12.77 0.52 -8.04
C ILE A 229 13.69 1.38 -8.88
N LEU A 230 13.12 2.28 -9.68
CA LEU A 230 13.86 3.27 -10.48
C LEU A 230 13.59 4.66 -9.92
N GLU A 231 14.62 5.29 -9.36
CA GLU A 231 14.57 6.68 -8.91
C GLU A 231 15.11 7.60 -10.00
N LEU A 232 14.32 8.56 -10.46
CA LEU A 232 14.69 9.53 -11.46
C LEU A 232 15.60 10.60 -10.86
N PHE A 233 16.55 11.09 -11.65
CA PHE A 233 17.41 12.23 -11.30
C PHE A 233 17.66 13.11 -12.55
N PRO A 234 17.93 14.41 -12.38
CA PRO A 234 18.27 15.28 -13.51
C PRO A 234 19.50 14.79 -14.27
N GLY A 235 19.36 14.61 -15.58
CA GLY A 235 20.43 14.08 -16.44
C GLY A 235 20.40 12.57 -16.66
N ILE A 236 19.41 11.84 -16.14
CA ILE A 236 19.21 10.42 -16.50
C ILE A 236 18.96 10.31 -18.02
N LYS A 237 19.73 9.46 -18.70
CA LYS A 237 19.65 9.32 -20.16
C LYS A 237 18.64 8.26 -20.58
N PRO A 238 17.63 8.59 -21.40
CA PRO A 238 16.67 7.61 -21.92
C PRO A 238 17.33 6.43 -22.63
N SER A 239 18.43 6.67 -23.39
CA SER A 239 19.19 5.62 -24.04
C SER A 239 19.80 4.60 -23.08
N PHE A 240 20.25 5.06 -21.89
CA PHE A 240 20.72 4.17 -20.83
C PHE A 240 19.59 3.30 -20.29
N LEU A 241 18.43 3.89 -20.01
CA LEU A 241 17.25 3.17 -19.53
C LEU A 241 16.76 2.14 -20.56
N LYS A 242 16.73 2.52 -21.85
CA LYS A 242 16.34 1.61 -22.94
C LYS A 242 17.26 0.38 -22.99
N ASN A 243 18.57 0.60 -22.91
CA ASN A 243 19.54 -0.50 -22.87
C ASN A 243 19.37 -1.38 -21.64
N LEU A 244 19.17 -0.78 -20.45
CA LEU A 244 18.93 -1.49 -19.20
C LEU A 244 17.73 -2.42 -19.34
N PHE A 245 16.57 -1.88 -19.70
CA PHE A 245 15.32 -2.63 -19.75
C PHE A 245 15.26 -3.66 -20.88
N THR A 246 15.95 -3.42 -22.00
CA THR A 246 16.05 -4.40 -23.09
C THR A 246 16.76 -5.68 -22.63
N ASN A 247 17.71 -5.57 -21.71
CA ASN A 247 18.48 -6.70 -21.19
C ASN A 247 17.83 -7.38 -19.94
N MET A 248 16.81 -6.77 -19.35
CA MET A 248 16.10 -7.33 -18.18
C MET A 248 14.88 -8.16 -18.62
N THR A 249 15.13 -9.36 -19.14
CA THR A 249 14.10 -10.21 -19.75
C THR A 249 13.07 -10.75 -18.75
N GLU A 250 13.43 -10.85 -17.46
CA GLU A 250 12.55 -11.37 -16.41
C GLU A 250 11.77 -10.27 -15.67
N LEU A 251 12.04 -9.00 -15.96
CA LEU A 251 11.39 -7.88 -15.30
C LEU A 251 9.87 -7.89 -15.56
N LYS A 252 9.07 -7.77 -14.50
CA LYS A 252 7.61 -7.73 -14.55
C LYS A 252 7.01 -6.45 -14.00
N GLY A 253 7.76 -5.72 -13.15
CA GLY A 253 7.28 -4.50 -12.55
C GLY A 253 8.35 -3.47 -12.26
N VAL A 254 8.00 -2.19 -12.36
CA VAL A 254 8.85 -1.06 -12.02
C VAL A 254 8.09 -0.13 -11.08
N VAL A 255 8.68 0.14 -9.92
CA VAL A 255 8.25 1.24 -9.06
C VAL A 255 9.07 2.47 -9.46
N LEU A 256 8.44 3.39 -10.16
CA LEU A 256 9.05 4.61 -10.69
C LEU A 256 8.92 5.73 -9.66
N LYS A 257 10.06 6.17 -9.08
CA LYS A 257 10.10 7.31 -8.16
C LYS A 257 10.33 8.59 -8.94
N THR A 258 9.28 9.42 -9.01
CA THR A 258 9.26 10.68 -9.78
C THR A 258 9.32 11.91 -8.88
N TYR A 259 9.42 13.09 -9.49
CA TYR A 259 9.56 14.35 -8.78
C TYR A 259 8.21 14.85 -8.24
N GLY A 260 8.26 15.46 -7.04
CA GLY A 260 7.11 16.13 -6.44
C GLY A 260 5.84 15.27 -6.44
N ASN A 261 4.78 15.74 -7.03
CA ASN A 261 3.49 15.06 -7.10
C ASN A 261 3.28 14.19 -8.34
N GLY A 262 4.37 13.64 -8.90
CA GLY A 262 4.29 12.66 -9.98
C GLY A 262 4.88 13.10 -11.32
N ASN A 263 5.72 14.14 -11.34
CA ASN A 263 6.32 14.67 -12.57
C ASN A 263 7.57 13.89 -12.98
N ALA A 264 7.75 13.71 -14.29
CA ALA A 264 8.89 13.07 -14.92
C ALA A 264 9.35 13.84 -16.16
N PRO A 265 10.50 13.50 -16.79
CA PRO A 265 10.88 14.07 -18.07
C PRO A 265 9.79 13.88 -19.12
N THR A 266 9.60 14.90 -19.97
CA THR A 266 8.57 14.92 -21.03
C THR A 266 9.14 14.69 -22.42
N SER A 267 10.43 14.40 -22.56
CA SER A 267 11.03 14.13 -23.88
C SER A 267 10.44 12.86 -24.48
N ASP A 268 10.30 12.85 -25.80
CA ASP A 268 9.71 11.72 -26.53
C ASP A 268 10.53 10.44 -26.28
N GLU A 269 11.86 10.54 -26.23
CA GLU A 269 12.73 9.40 -25.97
C GLU A 269 12.50 8.78 -24.58
N PHE A 270 12.13 9.57 -23.55
CA PHE A 270 11.81 9.05 -22.23
C PHE A 270 10.45 8.36 -22.25
N ILE A 271 9.46 8.97 -22.88
CA ILE A 271 8.10 8.38 -23.01
C ILE A 271 8.17 7.06 -23.78
N GLU A 272 8.94 6.99 -24.90
CA GLU A 272 9.16 5.73 -25.64
C GLU A 272 9.72 4.60 -24.77
N VAL A 273 10.58 4.90 -23.79
CA VAL A 273 11.08 3.90 -22.83
C VAL A 273 9.94 3.37 -21.96
N ILE A 274 9.05 4.24 -21.51
CA ILE A 274 7.90 3.82 -20.68
C ILE A 274 6.88 3.01 -21.52
N GLU A 275 6.59 3.45 -22.73
CA GLU A 275 5.72 2.72 -23.68
C GLU A 275 6.30 1.34 -24.00
N TYR A 276 7.63 1.25 -24.17
CA TYR A 276 8.30 -0.04 -24.36
C TYR A 276 8.04 -0.98 -23.17
N LEU A 277 8.17 -0.51 -21.93
CA LEU A 277 7.88 -1.33 -20.74
C LEU A 277 6.42 -1.82 -20.77
N ASN A 278 5.47 -0.93 -21.01
CA ASN A 278 4.05 -1.28 -21.07
C ASN A 278 3.77 -2.29 -22.19
N SER A 279 4.38 -2.14 -23.39
CA SER A 279 4.25 -3.06 -24.52
C SER A 279 4.78 -4.47 -24.22
N LYS A 280 5.72 -4.59 -23.28
CA LYS A 280 6.24 -5.87 -22.78
C LYS A 280 5.41 -6.44 -21.61
N GLY A 281 4.31 -5.79 -21.24
CA GLY A 281 3.48 -6.20 -20.12
C GLY A 281 4.12 -5.91 -18.76
N ILE A 282 5.11 -5.01 -18.68
CA ILE A 282 5.75 -4.61 -17.43
C ILE A 282 4.92 -3.51 -16.78
N ILE A 283 4.48 -3.73 -15.56
CA ILE A 283 3.68 -2.75 -14.81
C ILE A 283 4.60 -1.64 -14.27
N VAL A 284 4.27 -0.39 -14.59
CA VAL A 284 4.98 0.79 -14.07
C VAL A 284 4.09 1.54 -13.10
N VAL A 285 4.51 1.60 -11.82
CA VAL A 285 3.80 2.28 -10.73
C VAL A 285 4.54 3.55 -10.35
N ASN A 286 3.89 4.70 -10.47
CA ASN A 286 4.46 6.00 -10.15
C ASN A 286 4.26 6.35 -8.67
N ILE A 287 5.36 6.57 -7.93
CA ILE A 287 5.35 7.10 -6.56
C ILE A 287 6.22 8.36 -6.46
N SER A 288 6.00 9.15 -5.42
CA SER A 288 6.81 10.35 -5.19
C SER A 288 8.19 10.02 -4.61
N GLN A 289 9.21 10.81 -4.97
CA GLN A 289 10.48 10.88 -4.25
C GLN A 289 10.35 11.59 -2.89
N CYS A 290 9.35 12.47 -2.77
CA CYS A 290 9.09 13.17 -1.52
C CYS A 290 8.64 12.20 -0.43
N THR A 291 9.09 12.45 0.79
CA THR A 291 8.71 11.61 1.94
C THR A 291 7.24 11.77 2.28
N THR A 292 6.69 12.97 2.15
CA THR A 292 5.28 13.30 2.43
C THR A 292 4.57 13.78 1.17
N GLY A 293 3.26 13.62 1.13
CA GLY A 293 2.41 13.96 -0.02
C GLY A 293 2.09 12.76 -0.89
N MET A 294 1.43 13.00 -2.00
CA MET A 294 0.95 11.95 -2.90
C MET A 294 1.20 12.30 -4.37
N VAL A 295 1.24 11.29 -5.19
CA VAL A 295 1.22 11.42 -6.65
C VAL A 295 -0.20 11.79 -7.09
N LYS A 296 -0.31 12.86 -7.88
CA LYS A 296 -1.55 13.33 -8.51
C LYS A 296 -1.36 13.37 -10.01
N MET A 297 -1.56 12.22 -10.64
CA MET A 297 -1.40 12.10 -12.10
C MET A 297 -2.53 12.85 -12.82
N GLY A 298 -2.22 13.38 -14.02
CA GLY A 298 -3.19 14.10 -14.85
C GLY A 298 -3.31 15.60 -14.58
N LEU A 299 -2.66 16.15 -13.51
CA LEU A 299 -2.70 17.59 -13.23
C LEU A 299 -1.78 18.42 -14.15
N TYR A 300 -0.72 17.84 -14.64
CA TYR A 300 0.29 18.51 -15.48
C TYR A 300 0.55 17.67 -16.74
N GLU A 301 0.96 18.31 -17.82
CA GLU A 301 1.30 17.64 -19.08
C GLU A 301 2.26 16.47 -18.89
N ALA A 302 3.29 16.65 -18.05
CA ALA A 302 4.25 15.60 -17.74
C ALA A 302 3.62 14.33 -17.18
N SER A 303 2.65 14.45 -16.29
CA SER A 303 1.94 13.31 -15.71
C SER A 303 0.88 12.73 -16.64
N SER A 304 0.27 13.55 -17.50
CA SER A 304 -0.68 13.09 -18.52
C SER A 304 0.00 12.20 -19.57
N ARG A 305 1.21 12.55 -20.01
CA ARG A 305 2.01 11.70 -20.92
C ARG A 305 2.37 10.35 -20.31
N LEU A 306 2.66 10.31 -19.01
CA LEU A 306 2.91 9.05 -18.30
C LEU A 306 1.66 8.14 -18.25
N ILE A 307 0.48 8.72 -18.02
CA ILE A 307 -0.79 7.97 -18.04
C ILE A 307 -0.99 7.34 -19.42
N GLN A 308 -0.85 8.12 -20.49
CA GLN A 308 -0.98 7.65 -21.87
C GLN A 308 0.01 6.52 -22.20
N ALA A 309 1.22 6.59 -21.64
CA ALA A 309 2.22 5.52 -21.74
C ALA A 309 1.94 4.30 -20.86
N GLY A 310 0.82 4.27 -20.10
CA GLY A 310 0.36 3.13 -19.32
C GLY A 310 0.88 3.07 -17.88
N VAL A 311 1.44 4.18 -17.35
CA VAL A 311 1.88 4.28 -15.94
C VAL A 311 0.66 4.44 -15.03
N ILE A 312 0.63 3.71 -13.93
CA ILE A 312 -0.44 3.80 -12.92
C ILE A 312 0.03 4.58 -11.69
N SER A 313 -0.93 5.18 -10.99
CA SER A 313 -0.66 5.95 -9.77
C SER A 313 -0.44 5.02 -8.58
N GLY A 314 0.63 5.28 -7.82
CA GLY A 314 0.87 4.72 -6.50
C GLY A 314 0.34 5.59 -5.35
N SER A 315 -0.34 6.71 -5.67
CA SER A 315 -0.92 7.61 -4.66
C SER A 315 0.12 8.04 -3.60
N ASP A 316 -0.14 7.77 -2.33
CA ASP A 316 0.74 8.08 -1.20
C ASP A 316 1.46 6.84 -0.62
N LEU A 317 1.62 5.79 -1.44
CA LEU A 317 2.38 4.60 -1.05
C LEU A 317 3.82 4.97 -0.65
N THR A 318 4.29 4.34 0.43
CA THR A 318 5.73 4.33 0.71
C THR A 318 6.46 3.45 -0.31
N PRO A 319 7.74 3.68 -0.60
CA PRO A 319 8.51 2.80 -1.50
C PRO A 319 8.48 1.33 -1.06
N GLU A 320 8.52 1.09 0.26
CA GLU A 320 8.47 -0.22 0.87
C GLU A 320 7.12 -0.92 0.60
N ALA A 321 6.02 -0.19 0.79
CA ALA A 321 4.68 -0.72 0.50
C ALA A 321 4.46 -0.90 -1.01
N ALA A 322 4.93 0.02 -1.85
CA ALA A 322 4.75 -0.06 -3.30
C ALA A 322 5.43 -1.30 -3.89
N VAL A 323 6.69 -1.55 -3.53
CA VAL A 323 7.44 -2.69 -4.06
C VAL A 323 6.89 -4.02 -3.54
N THR A 324 6.59 -4.12 -2.24
CA THR A 324 6.07 -5.37 -1.66
C THR A 324 4.65 -5.68 -2.14
N LYS A 325 3.80 -4.66 -2.35
CA LYS A 325 2.47 -4.81 -2.95
C LYS A 325 2.56 -5.32 -4.39
N LEU A 326 3.46 -4.73 -5.19
CA LEU A 326 3.66 -5.14 -6.58
C LEU A 326 4.19 -6.57 -6.65
N MET A 327 5.20 -6.95 -5.85
CA MET A 327 5.68 -8.33 -5.73
C MET A 327 4.56 -9.30 -5.35
N TYR A 328 3.74 -8.94 -4.36
CA TYR A 328 2.61 -9.75 -3.90
C TYR A 328 1.56 -9.94 -5.01
N LEU A 329 1.21 -8.90 -5.73
CA LEU A 329 0.20 -8.98 -6.80
C LEU A 329 0.72 -9.73 -8.02
N LEU A 330 1.98 -9.56 -8.41
CA LEU A 330 2.65 -10.30 -9.48
C LEU A 330 2.79 -11.79 -9.15
N GLY A 331 2.93 -12.14 -7.87
CA GLY A 331 2.93 -13.53 -7.41
C GLY A 331 1.57 -14.22 -7.47
N LYS A 332 0.48 -13.48 -7.72
CA LYS A 332 -0.87 -14.04 -7.87
C LYS A 332 -1.14 -14.48 -9.31
N ASN A 333 -1.94 -15.50 -9.47
CA ASN A 333 -2.41 -15.94 -10.79
C ASN A 333 -3.65 -15.12 -11.22
N ILE A 334 -3.45 -13.82 -11.48
CA ILE A 334 -4.48 -12.87 -11.92
C ILE A 334 -3.99 -12.10 -13.15
N SER A 335 -4.90 -11.51 -13.91
CA SER A 335 -4.55 -10.75 -15.12
C SER A 335 -3.75 -9.49 -14.80
N MET A 336 -2.98 -9.01 -15.78
CA MET A 336 -2.22 -7.76 -15.67
C MET A 336 -3.13 -6.57 -15.38
N GLU A 337 -4.31 -6.54 -15.97
CA GLU A 337 -5.29 -5.49 -15.74
C GLU A 337 -5.81 -5.51 -14.29
N GLU A 338 -6.09 -6.70 -13.76
CA GLU A 338 -6.49 -6.86 -12.36
C GLU A 338 -5.35 -6.45 -11.40
N ILE A 339 -4.08 -6.70 -11.75
CA ILE A 339 -2.94 -6.23 -10.95
C ILE A 339 -2.90 -4.70 -10.96
N LYS A 340 -3.02 -4.05 -12.12
CA LYS A 340 -3.06 -2.59 -12.23
C LYS A 340 -4.18 -2.00 -11.35
N GLN A 341 -5.39 -2.52 -11.46
CA GLN A 341 -6.52 -2.09 -10.64
C GLN A 341 -6.22 -2.25 -9.13
N LYS A 342 -5.74 -3.44 -8.72
CA LYS A 342 -5.43 -3.71 -7.30
C LYS A 342 -4.27 -2.86 -6.78
N MET A 343 -3.30 -2.49 -7.62
CA MET A 343 -2.23 -1.56 -7.23
C MET A 343 -2.78 -0.18 -6.84
N MET A 344 -3.82 0.29 -7.52
CA MET A 344 -4.45 1.59 -7.26
C MET A 344 -5.49 1.55 -6.14
N MET A 345 -5.84 0.37 -5.61
CA MET A 345 -6.80 0.20 -4.51
C MET A 345 -6.07 -0.06 -3.19
N SER A 346 -6.60 0.45 -2.08
CA SER A 346 -6.11 0.06 -0.75
C SER A 346 -6.55 -1.37 -0.42
N LEU A 347 -5.59 -2.26 -0.20
CA LEU A 347 -5.82 -3.68 0.12
C LEU A 347 -5.76 -3.97 1.62
N ALA A 348 -4.92 -3.22 2.33
CA ALA A 348 -4.60 -3.40 3.75
C ALA A 348 -4.32 -2.07 4.47
N GLY A 349 -4.85 -0.95 3.98
CA GLY A 349 -4.65 0.37 4.55
C GLY A 349 -3.32 1.06 4.15
N GLU A 350 -2.65 0.56 3.12
CA GLU A 350 -1.34 1.03 2.66
C GLU A 350 -1.37 2.37 1.92
N GLN A 351 -2.53 2.80 1.45
CA GLN A 351 -2.72 4.09 0.77
C GLN A 351 -4.02 4.75 1.21
N SER A 352 -4.05 6.09 1.23
CA SER A 352 -5.18 6.88 1.72
C SER A 352 -6.28 6.99 0.68
N ILE A 353 -5.91 7.16 -0.59
CA ILE A 353 -6.83 7.27 -1.71
C ILE A 353 -6.70 6.03 -2.57
N SER A 354 -7.83 5.37 -2.79
CA SER A 354 -7.96 4.31 -3.77
C SER A 354 -8.46 4.90 -5.09
N GLN A 355 -8.04 4.31 -6.19
CA GLN A 355 -8.42 4.73 -7.53
C GLN A 355 -8.91 3.52 -8.33
N CYS A 356 -10.00 3.69 -9.07
CA CYS A 356 -10.46 2.75 -10.07
C CYS A 356 -10.48 3.43 -11.43
N ASN A 357 -9.97 2.76 -12.45
CA ASN A 357 -9.97 3.25 -13.82
C ASN A 357 -10.94 2.42 -14.64
N TYR A 358 -11.69 3.11 -15.48
CA TYR A 358 -12.54 2.53 -16.51
C TYR A 358 -12.18 3.20 -17.83
N ALA A 359 -11.96 2.40 -18.86
CA ALA A 359 -11.65 2.88 -20.19
C ALA A 359 -12.66 2.32 -21.18
N PHE A 360 -13.18 3.18 -22.02
CA PHE A 360 -14.12 2.84 -23.09
C PHE A 360 -13.57 3.35 -24.41
N THR A 361 -13.80 2.60 -25.46
CA THR A 361 -13.47 3.00 -26.82
C THR A 361 -14.73 3.02 -27.67
N ASN A 362 -14.88 4.02 -28.53
CA ASN A 362 -16.00 4.05 -29.45
C ASN A 362 -15.65 4.81 -30.75
N ASP A 363 -15.69 4.10 -31.85
CA ASP A 363 -15.45 4.61 -33.19
C ASP A 363 -16.75 4.96 -33.93
N LYS A 364 -17.92 4.67 -33.36
CA LYS A 364 -19.22 4.97 -33.95
C LYS A 364 -19.67 6.38 -33.60
N TYR A 365 -20.28 7.06 -34.56
CA TYR A 365 -20.88 8.37 -34.37
C TYR A 365 -22.25 8.28 -33.70
N SER A 366 -22.45 9.07 -32.61
CA SER A 366 -23.71 9.22 -31.90
C SER A 366 -23.83 10.63 -31.33
N GLU A 367 -25.03 11.06 -30.97
CA GLU A 367 -25.32 12.31 -30.26
C GLU A 367 -25.31 12.09 -28.74
N ASN A 368 -25.37 10.84 -28.31
CA ASN A 368 -25.40 10.47 -26.92
C ASN A 368 -24.61 9.17 -26.68
N PHE A 369 -23.73 9.19 -25.70
CA PHE A 369 -23.06 8.02 -25.14
C PHE A 369 -23.34 7.96 -23.66
N SER A 370 -23.70 6.77 -23.18
CA SER A 370 -23.96 6.54 -21.76
C SER A 370 -23.27 5.26 -21.30
N TYR A 371 -22.52 5.36 -20.22
CA TYR A 371 -21.78 4.26 -19.64
C TYR A 371 -22.19 4.05 -18.19
N GLU A 372 -22.62 2.84 -17.87
CA GLU A 372 -22.88 2.41 -16.49
C GLU A 372 -21.61 1.82 -15.91
N ILE A 373 -21.19 2.33 -14.77
CA ILE A 373 -20.00 1.91 -14.04
C ILE A 373 -20.45 1.38 -12.68
N THR A 374 -20.05 0.16 -12.37
CA THR A 374 -20.26 -0.38 -11.02
C THR A 374 -19.07 -0.01 -10.12
N LEU A 375 -19.32 0.71 -9.05
CA LEU A 375 -18.31 1.03 -8.05
C LEU A 375 -17.79 -0.25 -7.39
N PRO A 376 -16.55 -0.29 -6.93
CA PRO A 376 -16.03 -1.43 -6.20
C PRO A 376 -16.91 -1.75 -4.99
N LYS A 377 -17.18 -3.03 -4.77
CA LYS A 377 -17.94 -3.49 -3.59
C LYS A 377 -17.33 -2.90 -2.33
N LYS A 378 -18.13 -2.13 -1.56
CA LYS A 378 -17.80 -1.44 -0.31
C LYS A 378 -17.39 0.04 -0.47
N VAL A 379 -17.42 0.63 -1.64
CA VAL A 379 -17.32 2.08 -1.80
C VAL A 379 -18.72 2.65 -1.67
N SER A 380 -18.93 3.54 -0.73
CA SER A 380 -20.14 4.34 -0.61
C SER A 380 -19.92 5.72 -1.24
N ALA A 381 -20.98 6.45 -1.43
CA ALA A 381 -20.88 7.83 -1.92
C ALA A 381 -20.08 8.75 -0.98
N ASP A 382 -20.17 8.48 0.32
CA ASP A 382 -19.41 9.23 1.33
C ASP A 382 -17.90 9.00 1.21
N ASP A 383 -17.48 7.92 0.55
CA ASP A 383 -16.08 7.58 0.30
C ASP A 383 -15.53 8.27 -0.96
N LEU A 384 -16.39 8.81 -1.85
CA LEU A 384 -15.94 9.42 -3.11
C LEU A 384 -15.27 10.76 -2.86
N VAL A 385 -14.06 10.92 -3.41
CA VAL A 385 -13.28 12.17 -3.38
C VAL A 385 -13.49 12.96 -4.66
N LYS A 386 -13.27 12.33 -5.81
CA LYS A 386 -13.44 12.94 -7.13
C LYS A 386 -13.56 11.89 -8.22
N ILE A 387 -14.08 12.32 -9.36
CA ILE A 387 -14.07 11.58 -10.62
C ILE A 387 -13.36 12.43 -11.66
N ASP A 388 -12.26 11.95 -12.20
CA ASP A 388 -11.59 12.55 -13.35
C ASP A 388 -12.07 11.85 -14.62
N ILE A 389 -12.44 12.62 -15.62
CA ILE A 389 -12.96 12.16 -16.89
C ILE A 389 -12.10 12.75 -17.99
N ASP A 390 -11.58 11.90 -18.87
CA ASP A 390 -10.75 12.28 -20.00
C ASP A 390 -11.28 11.63 -21.27
N ILE A 391 -11.62 12.46 -22.27
CA ILE A 391 -12.17 12.03 -23.55
C ILE A 391 -11.19 12.45 -24.63
N HIS A 392 -10.63 11.47 -25.32
CA HIS A 392 -9.57 11.68 -26.31
C HIS A 392 -10.06 11.61 -27.73
N ASN A 393 -9.46 12.44 -28.59
CA ASN A 393 -9.66 12.42 -30.04
C ASN A 393 -11.12 12.47 -30.45
N ILE A 394 -11.83 13.47 -29.94
CA ILE A 394 -13.24 13.71 -30.31
C ILE A 394 -13.32 14.15 -31.77
N CYS A 395 -14.09 13.41 -32.57
CA CYS A 395 -14.33 13.71 -33.97
C CYS A 395 -15.81 13.98 -34.19
N LEU A 396 -16.13 15.13 -34.81
CA LEU A 396 -17.47 15.44 -35.26
C LEU A 396 -17.74 14.77 -36.61
N LYS A 397 -18.95 14.25 -36.80
CA LYS A 397 -19.37 13.62 -38.04
C LYS A 397 -19.40 14.59 -39.21
N ASP A 398 -19.85 15.83 -38.97
CA ASP A 398 -19.87 16.87 -39.96
C ASP A 398 -18.54 17.64 -40.00
N SER A 399 -17.84 17.52 -41.13
CA SER A 399 -16.52 18.16 -41.31
C SER A 399 -16.58 19.68 -41.46
N TYR A 400 -17.75 20.28 -41.66
CA TYR A 400 -17.93 21.73 -41.81
C TYR A 400 -18.20 22.45 -40.48
N GLN A 401 -18.50 21.72 -39.44
CA GLN A 401 -18.70 22.33 -38.13
C GLN A 401 -17.37 22.75 -37.47
N THR A 402 -17.35 23.97 -36.94
CA THR A 402 -16.16 24.55 -36.30
C THR A 402 -16.20 24.49 -34.78
N SER A 403 -17.36 24.17 -34.20
CA SER A 403 -17.52 24.00 -32.75
C SER A 403 -18.68 23.07 -32.43
N ALA A 404 -18.61 22.40 -31.29
CA ALA A 404 -19.71 21.61 -30.74
C ALA A 404 -19.79 21.80 -29.21
N GLU A 405 -21.01 21.81 -28.71
CA GLU A 405 -21.29 21.84 -27.27
C GLU A 405 -21.50 20.42 -26.76
N PHE A 406 -20.77 20.05 -25.71
CA PHE A 406 -20.84 18.76 -25.04
C PHE A 406 -21.37 18.95 -23.63
N LYS A 407 -22.44 18.26 -23.28
CA LYS A 407 -22.94 18.18 -21.92
C LYS A 407 -22.52 16.84 -21.31
N LEU A 408 -21.77 16.90 -20.22
CA LEU A 408 -21.35 15.75 -19.46
C LEU A 408 -22.19 15.66 -18.19
N ASP A 409 -22.96 14.59 -18.05
CA ASP A 409 -23.80 14.31 -16.90
C ASP A 409 -23.24 13.10 -16.15
N VAL A 410 -23.04 13.24 -14.84
CA VAL A 410 -22.69 12.13 -13.93
C VAL A 410 -23.80 12.03 -12.89
N TYR A 411 -24.49 10.91 -12.86
CA TYR A 411 -25.61 10.67 -11.96
C TYR A 411 -25.64 9.23 -11.47
N ASN A 412 -26.30 9.06 -10.35
CA ASN A 412 -26.70 7.75 -9.82
C ASN A 412 -28.18 7.51 -10.21
N SER A 413 -28.69 6.31 -10.01
CA SER A 413 -30.09 5.91 -10.23
C SER A 413 -31.13 6.76 -9.48
N SER A 414 -30.73 7.56 -8.49
CA SER A 414 -31.53 8.57 -7.80
C SER A 414 -31.21 9.97 -8.30
N GLU A 415 -32.13 10.63 -8.85
CA GLU A 415 -32.39 11.97 -9.43
C GLU A 415 -31.37 13.13 -9.39
N ASP A 416 -30.24 13.09 -8.71
CA ASP A 416 -29.29 14.20 -8.62
C ASP A 416 -28.11 14.08 -9.58
N ALA A 417 -28.28 14.60 -10.80
CA ALA A 417 -27.21 14.65 -11.79
C ALA A 417 -26.28 15.84 -11.56
N GLN A 418 -24.96 15.61 -11.54
CA GLN A 418 -23.96 16.67 -11.74
C GLN A 418 -23.71 16.87 -13.22
N SER A 419 -24.03 18.08 -13.72
CA SER A 419 -23.88 18.42 -15.12
C SER A 419 -22.78 19.46 -15.32
N LYS A 420 -21.95 19.24 -16.32
CA LYS A 420 -20.98 20.25 -16.81
C LYS A 420 -21.08 20.37 -18.32
N THR A 421 -21.05 21.60 -18.82
CA THR A 421 -21.08 21.90 -20.25
C THR A 421 -19.70 22.33 -20.74
N TYR A 422 -19.27 21.80 -21.85
CA TYR A 422 -18.01 22.08 -22.52
C TYR A 422 -18.27 22.50 -23.95
N ILE A 423 -17.55 23.53 -24.42
CA ILE A 423 -17.54 23.94 -25.83
C ILE A 423 -16.17 23.57 -26.39
N ILE A 424 -16.16 22.74 -27.43
CA ILE A 424 -14.95 22.40 -28.17
C ILE A 424 -14.98 23.16 -29.47
N GLU A 425 -13.96 24.00 -29.69
CA GLU A 425 -13.68 24.60 -30.99
C GLU A 425 -12.78 23.67 -31.79
N LYS A 426 -13.13 23.42 -33.01
CA LYS A 426 -12.39 22.55 -33.94
C LYS A 426 -11.06 23.22 -34.30
N ASP A 427 -10.00 22.93 -33.58
CA ASP A 427 -8.65 23.27 -34.02
C ASP A 427 -8.16 22.17 -35.00
N LEU A 428 -7.91 22.55 -36.23
CA LEU A 428 -7.48 21.65 -37.33
C LEU A 428 -6.10 21.01 -37.07
N LYS A 429 -5.40 21.36 -35.99
CA LYS A 429 -4.01 20.92 -35.72
C LYS A 429 -3.83 20.09 -34.47
N ASN A 430 -4.78 20.03 -33.55
CA ASN A 430 -4.66 19.32 -32.28
C ASN A 430 -5.81 18.33 -32.09
N SER A 431 -5.51 17.19 -31.47
CA SER A 431 -6.53 16.22 -31.03
C SER A 431 -7.48 16.90 -30.03
N ASN A 432 -8.75 16.99 -30.38
CA ASN A 432 -9.78 17.53 -29.49
C ASN A 432 -9.99 16.58 -28.31
N SER A 433 -9.63 17.03 -27.12
CA SER A 433 -9.83 16.26 -25.88
C SER A 433 -10.56 17.11 -24.85
N ILE A 434 -11.42 16.47 -24.05
CA ILE A 434 -12.04 17.05 -22.87
C ILE A 434 -11.44 16.40 -21.65
N PHE A 435 -10.87 17.21 -20.77
CA PHE A 435 -10.51 16.77 -19.42
C PHE A 435 -11.35 17.54 -18.39
N THR A 436 -11.95 16.82 -17.46
CA THR A 436 -12.71 17.41 -16.36
C THR A 436 -12.60 16.61 -15.07
N THR A 437 -12.68 17.35 -13.97
CA THR A 437 -12.77 16.78 -12.63
C THR A 437 -14.11 17.15 -12.00
N ILE A 438 -14.79 16.16 -11.46
CA ILE A 438 -15.97 16.34 -10.60
C ILE A 438 -15.52 16.04 -9.17
N SER A 439 -15.52 17.05 -8.31
CA SER A 439 -15.09 16.90 -6.92
C SER A 439 -16.31 16.72 -6.01
N TYR A 440 -16.25 15.75 -5.14
CA TYR A 440 -17.26 15.48 -4.12
C TYR A 440 -16.75 16.04 -2.78
N THR A 441 -17.05 17.29 -2.50
CA THR A 441 -16.51 18.00 -1.32
C THR A 441 -17.44 18.05 -0.11
N SER A 442 -18.64 17.48 -0.18
CA SER A 442 -19.57 17.55 0.95
C SER A 442 -20.58 16.41 0.99
N LYS A 443 -21.03 16.09 2.20
CA LYS A 443 -21.98 15.06 2.60
C LYS A 443 -23.41 15.17 2.01
N ASN A 444 -23.61 15.91 0.93
CA ASN A 444 -24.94 16.22 0.39
C ASN A 444 -25.41 15.27 -0.72
N TYR A 445 -24.63 14.24 -1.06
CA TYR A 445 -24.99 13.28 -2.11
C TYR A 445 -25.20 11.91 -1.48
N ILE A 446 -26.43 11.44 -1.51
CA ILE A 446 -26.78 10.08 -1.08
C ILE A 446 -26.86 9.23 -2.35
N PHE A 447 -25.86 8.38 -2.59
CA PHE A 447 -25.98 7.33 -3.59
C PHE A 447 -26.72 6.15 -2.96
N THR A 448 -27.73 5.67 -3.63
CA THR A 448 -28.58 4.57 -3.11
C THR A 448 -28.09 3.20 -3.56
N ASP A 449 -27.21 3.16 -4.58
CA ASP A 449 -26.62 1.94 -5.10
C ASP A 449 -25.14 2.14 -5.48
N ASP A 450 -24.46 1.06 -5.86
CA ASP A 450 -23.04 1.03 -6.24
C ASP A 450 -22.80 1.33 -7.74
N LYS A 451 -23.75 2.01 -8.41
CA LYS A 451 -23.70 2.30 -9.84
C LYS A 451 -23.63 3.80 -10.10
N LEU A 452 -22.73 4.18 -10.99
CA LEU A 452 -22.63 5.51 -11.58
C LEU A 452 -22.96 5.44 -13.07
N ILE A 453 -23.73 6.39 -13.54
CA ILE A 453 -24.02 6.55 -14.98
C ILE A 453 -23.33 7.83 -15.42
N ILE A 454 -22.52 7.75 -16.46
CA ILE A 454 -21.83 8.88 -17.06
C ILE A 454 -22.33 9.00 -18.51
N SER A 455 -22.98 10.12 -18.81
CA SER A 455 -23.51 10.40 -20.13
C SER A 455 -22.83 11.59 -20.75
N ILE A 456 -22.50 11.48 -22.03
CA ILE A 456 -21.99 12.57 -22.86
C ILE A 456 -23.01 12.81 -23.95
N ILE A 457 -23.53 14.02 -23.99
CA ILE A 457 -24.60 14.44 -24.90
C ILE A 457 -24.14 15.63 -25.72
N SER A 458 -24.34 15.59 -27.01
CA SER A 458 -24.16 16.74 -27.92
C SER A 458 -25.32 16.81 -28.88
N LYS A 459 -25.58 18.00 -29.42
CA LYS A 459 -26.52 18.19 -30.52
C LYS A 459 -25.97 17.62 -31.83
N GLU A 460 -24.68 17.40 -31.86
CA GLU A 460 -23.94 16.95 -33.06
C GLU A 460 -23.48 15.50 -32.85
N SER A 461 -23.58 14.70 -33.91
CA SER A 461 -23.04 13.33 -33.84
C SER A 461 -21.53 13.35 -33.82
N PHE A 462 -20.95 12.68 -32.85
CA PHE A 462 -19.51 12.60 -32.59
C PHE A 462 -19.05 11.17 -32.32
N SER A 463 -17.75 10.94 -32.42
CA SER A 463 -17.04 9.74 -31.96
C SER A 463 -15.83 10.13 -31.15
N PHE A 464 -15.19 9.18 -30.45
CA PHE A 464 -13.96 9.40 -29.69
C PHE A 464 -13.10 8.13 -29.71
N SER A 465 -11.79 8.27 -29.57
CA SER A 465 -10.90 7.11 -29.51
C SER A 465 -10.91 6.43 -28.14
N ASN A 466 -10.76 7.22 -27.07
CA ASN A 466 -10.76 6.75 -25.69
C ASN A 466 -11.64 7.66 -24.83
N PHE A 467 -12.30 7.04 -23.86
CA PHE A 467 -13.01 7.67 -22.78
C PHE A 467 -12.57 7.04 -21.47
N ASP A 468 -11.70 7.74 -20.75
CA ASP A 468 -11.10 7.28 -19.52
C ASP A 468 -11.76 7.92 -18.33
N ILE A 469 -12.16 7.12 -17.36
CA ILE A 469 -12.81 7.54 -16.12
C ILE A 469 -11.97 7.06 -14.95
N ASN A 470 -11.50 7.98 -14.14
CA ASN A 470 -10.75 7.70 -12.93
C ASN A 470 -11.56 8.10 -11.71
N ILE A 471 -11.95 7.13 -10.91
CA ILE A 471 -12.72 7.33 -9.69
C ILE A 471 -11.78 7.24 -8.50
N PHE A 472 -11.75 8.29 -7.69
CA PHE A 472 -10.94 8.39 -6.47
C PHE A 472 -11.85 8.34 -5.26
N TYR A 473 -11.52 7.49 -4.30
CA TYR A 473 -12.27 7.32 -3.07
C TYR A 473 -11.35 7.10 -1.88
N GLU A 474 -11.77 7.60 -0.70
CA GLU A 474 -11.12 7.33 0.56
C GLU A 474 -11.70 6.04 1.15
N LYS A 475 -10.83 5.19 1.67
CA LYS A 475 -11.21 4.02 2.42
C LYS A 475 -10.36 3.94 3.67
N ILE A 476 -11.02 4.10 4.78
CA ILE A 476 -10.43 3.95 6.11
C ILE A 476 -10.36 2.46 6.47
#